data_f294c14dccb5ff707ac0e979516c4701
#
_entry.id   f294c14dccb5ff707ac0e979516c4701
#
_cell.length_a   1.000
_cell.length_b   1.000
_cell.length_c   1.000
_cell.angle_alpha   90.00
_cell.angle_beta   90.00
_cell.angle_gamma   90.00
#
_symmetry.space_group_name_H-M   'P 1'
#
loop_
_entity.id
_entity.type
_entity.pdbx_description
1 polymer ?
#
loop_
_entity_poly.entity_id
_entity_poly.type
_entity_poly.pdbx_seq_one_letter_code
_entity_poly.pdbx_strand_id
1 'polypeptide(L)'
;MAEEQVFDYIVVGGGSSGAAAAARLSEKNPRAQVALIEAGPDDAGIDEVLQLNRWMELLESGYDWDYPVEEQERGNSFMRMARAKVMGGCSSHNSCIAFWAPAEDLDDWERRFGATGWNAETGFRLFRQLETNEDAGAEGGEHHGDSGPVHLMNVPASDPCGVAVLDACEQAGIPRVRFNSGKTVTNGASFFQINRQADGTRASSSVSYIHSIRD
;
A
#
# COMPACT_ATOMS: atom_id res chain seq x y z
N MET A 1 23.88 -31.98 -13.32
CA MET A 1 22.98 -31.97 -12.15
C MET A 1 22.89 -30.53 -11.72
N ALA A 2 21.68 -29.98 -11.53
CA ALA A 2 21.55 -28.65 -10.96
C ALA A 2 22.09 -28.71 -9.53
N GLU A 3 22.93 -27.76 -9.14
CA GLU A 3 23.32 -27.63 -7.73
C GLU A 3 22.08 -27.30 -6.92
N GLU A 4 21.90 -28.03 -5.82
CA GLU A 4 20.82 -27.77 -4.87
C GLU A 4 21.15 -26.49 -4.11
N GLN A 5 20.35 -25.43 -4.32
CA GLN A 5 20.48 -24.19 -3.55
C GLN A 5 19.72 -24.34 -2.24
N VAL A 6 20.39 -24.08 -1.14
CA VAL A 6 19.82 -24.16 0.21
C VAL A 6 19.66 -22.76 0.76
N PHE A 7 18.47 -22.46 1.28
CA PHE A 7 18.13 -21.17 1.89
C PHE A 7 17.67 -21.38 3.33
N ASP A 8 17.96 -20.43 4.20
CA ASP A 8 17.48 -20.45 5.58
C ASP A 8 15.99 -20.08 5.67
N TYR A 9 15.56 -19.18 4.78
CA TYR A 9 14.15 -18.76 4.66
C TYR A 9 13.73 -18.70 3.21
N ILE A 10 12.50 -19.12 2.93
CA ILE A 10 11.88 -18.99 1.61
C ILE A 10 10.55 -18.25 1.78
N VAL A 11 10.43 -17.10 1.15
CA VAL A 11 9.19 -16.32 1.09
C VAL A 11 8.56 -16.52 -0.28
N VAL A 12 7.35 -17.06 -0.33
CA VAL A 12 6.62 -17.34 -1.57
C VAL A 12 5.59 -16.24 -1.81
N GLY A 13 5.74 -15.54 -2.93
CA GLY A 13 4.98 -14.38 -3.35
C GLY A 13 5.66 -13.06 -2.96
N GLY A 14 6.19 -12.35 -3.95
CA GLY A 14 6.82 -11.02 -3.82
C GLY A 14 5.81 -9.86 -3.73
N GLY A 15 4.59 -10.11 -3.25
CA GLY A 15 3.55 -9.11 -3.11
C GLY A 15 3.76 -8.15 -1.93
N SER A 16 2.75 -7.35 -1.60
CA SER A 16 2.81 -6.29 -0.59
C SER A 16 3.38 -6.75 0.76
N SER A 17 2.97 -7.93 1.23
CA SER A 17 3.44 -8.49 2.50
C SER A 17 4.75 -9.27 2.35
N GLY A 18 4.90 -10.04 1.26
CA GLY A 18 6.07 -10.90 1.06
C GLY A 18 7.35 -10.10 0.84
N ALA A 19 7.30 -9.02 0.08
CA ALA A 19 8.43 -8.10 -0.10
C ALA A 19 8.90 -7.51 1.25
N ALA A 20 7.95 -7.01 2.05
CA ALA A 20 8.27 -6.50 3.39
C ALA A 20 8.83 -7.59 4.31
N ALA A 21 8.24 -8.80 4.29
CA ALA A 21 8.70 -9.91 5.13
C ALA A 21 10.12 -10.36 4.75
N ALA A 22 10.40 -10.51 3.45
CA ALA A 22 11.74 -10.90 2.97
C ALA A 22 12.80 -9.87 3.38
N ALA A 23 12.52 -8.58 3.16
CA ALA A 23 13.44 -7.51 3.55
C ALA A 23 13.70 -7.50 5.06
N ARG A 24 12.65 -7.59 5.87
CA ARG A 24 12.81 -7.61 7.34
C ARG A 24 13.48 -8.88 7.86
N LEU A 25 13.30 -10.01 7.22
CA LEU A 25 14.05 -11.23 7.54
C LEU A 25 15.54 -11.05 7.24
N SER A 26 15.90 -10.51 6.09
CA SER A 26 17.30 -10.23 5.73
C SER A 26 17.96 -9.22 6.69
N GLU A 27 17.29 -8.11 6.99
CA GLU A 27 17.80 -7.11 7.94
C GLU A 27 18.07 -7.69 9.34
N LYS A 28 17.13 -8.49 9.85
CA LYS A 28 17.23 -9.03 11.21
C LYS A 28 18.15 -10.25 11.30
N ASN A 29 18.45 -10.89 10.19
CA ASN A 29 19.27 -12.08 10.11
C ASN A 29 20.38 -11.93 9.05
N PRO A 30 21.37 -11.05 9.24
CA PRO A 30 22.34 -10.69 8.18
C PRO A 30 23.27 -11.83 7.74
N ARG A 31 23.20 -12.99 8.40
CA ARG A 31 23.94 -14.21 8.00
C ARG A 31 23.05 -15.26 7.34
N ALA A 32 21.74 -15.03 7.31
CA ALA A 32 20.79 -15.95 6.70
C ALA A 32 20.66 -15.67 5.19
N GLN A 33 20.50 -16.73 4.43
CA GLN A 33 20.12 -16.66 3.02
C GLN A 33 18.60 -16.68 2.92
N VAL A 34 18.03 -15.58 2.40
CA VAL A 34 16.59 -15.42 2.23
C VAL A 34 16.25 -15.44 0.75
N ALA A 35 15.44 -16.40 0.33
CA ALA A 35 14.88 -16.43 -1.03
C ALA A 35 13.50 -15.76 -1.05
N LEU A 36 13.28 -14.88 -2.02
CA LEU A 36 11.96 -14.35 -2.36
C LEU A 36 11.56 -14.87 -3.74
N ILE A 37 10.45 -15.60 -3.82
CA ILE A 37 9.98 -16.21 -5.07
C ILE A 37 8.71 -15.49 -5.50
N GLU A 38 8.71 -14.95 -6.72
CA GLU A 38 7.57 -14.25 -7.33
C GLU A 38 7.24 -14.89 -8.69
N ALA A 39 5.95 -15.00 -9.01
CA ALA A 39 5.47 -15.57 -10.27
C ALA A 39 5.56 -14.59 -11.44
N GLY A 40 5.48 -13.31 -11.15
CA GLY A 40 5.58 -12.23 -12.13
C GLY A 40 7.01 -11.78 -12.36
N PRO A 41 7.23 -10.88 -13.31
CA PRO A 41 8.54 -10.31 -13.56
C PRO A 41 8.99 -9.38 -12.43
N ASP A 42 10.27 -9.07 -12.42
CA ASP A 42 10.84 -7.96 -11.69
C ASP A 42 10.25 -6.62 -12.20
N ASP A 43 9.92 -5.70 -11.30
CA ASP A 43 9.39 -4.38 -11.67
C ASP A 43 10.47 -3.35 -12.03
N ALA A 44 11.74 -3.66 -11.81
CA ALA A 44 12.82 -2.73 -12.08
C ALA A 44 12.91 -2.38 -13.58
N GLY A 45 12.88 -1.09 -13.88
CA GLY A 45 12.96 -0.57 -15.25
C GLY A 45 11.68 -0.75 -16.08
N ILE A 46 10.57 -1.17 -15.47
CA ILE A 46 9.26 -1.27 -16.15
C ILE A 46 8.48 0.01 -15.85
N ASP A 47 8.55 0.98 -16.76
CA ASP A 47 7.94 2.30 -16.58
C ASP A 47 6.44 2.23 -16.31
N GLU A 48 5.68 1.39 -17.01
CA GLU A 48 4.25 1.22 -16.80
C GLU A 48 3.89 0.72 -15.40
N VAL A 49 4.79 -0.04 -14.76
CA VAL A 49 4.62 -0.49 -13.38
C VAL A 49 5.05 0.59 -12.39
N LEU A 50 6.17 1.25 -12.65
CA LEU A 50 6.76 2.22 -11.72
C LEU A 50 6.03 3.57 -11.71
N GLN A 51 5.47 4.00 -12.86
CA GLN A 51 4.80 5.30 -12.99
C GLN A 51 3.32 5.21 -12.57
N LEU A 52 2.97 5.90 -11.47
CA LEU A 52 1.61 5.84 -10.92
C LEU A 52 0.53 6.26 -11.93
N ASN A 53 0.79 7.26 -12.77
CA ASN A 53 -0.18 7.74 -13.76
C ASN A 53 -0.52 6.73 -14.86
N ARG A 54 0.21 5.61 -14.93
CA ARG A 54 0.00 4.53 -15.89
C ARG A 54 -0.72 3.30 -15.30
N TRP A 55 -1.19 3.37 -14.05
CA TRP A 55 -1.75 2.21 -13.33
C TRP A 55 -2.92 1.52 -14.07
N MET A 56 -3.70 2.27 -14.84
CA MET A 56 -4.80 1.70 -15.65
C MET A 56 -4.32 0.77 -16.75
N GLU A 57 -3.08 0.94 -17.24
CA GLU A 57 -2.49 0.09 -18.28
C GLU A 57 -2.11 -1.30 -17.75
N LEU A 58 -2.08 -1.47 -16.44
CA LEU A 58 -1.69 -2.72 -15.79
C LEU A 58 -2.87 -3.70 -15.69
N LEU A 59 -4.11 -3.19 -15.73
CA LEU A 59 -5.31 -4.02 -15.68
C LEU A 59 -5.45 -4.84 -16.95
N GLU A 60 -5.79 -6.11 -16.82
CA GLU A 60 -5.95 -7.06 -17.95
C GLU A 60 -4.67 -7.18 -18.83
N SER A 61 -3.49 -6.83 -18.26
CA SER A 61 -2.21 -6.89 -18.93
C SER A 61 -1.41 -8.15 -18.57
N GLY A 62 -0.18 -8.27 -19.08
CA GLY A 62 0.76 -9.32 -18.67
C GLY A 62 1.17 -9.29 -17.19
N TYR A 63 0.92 -8.16 -16.51
CA TYR A 63 1.19 -7.93 -15.09
C TYR A 63 -0.03 -8.21 -14.19
N ASP A 64 -1.10 -8.76 -14.76
CA ASP A 64 -2.34 -9.08 -14.05
C ASP A 64 -2.68 -10.57 -14.22
N TRP A 65 -3.11 -11.22 -13.14
CA TRP A 65 -3.69 -12.56 -13.22
C TRP A 65 -5.08 -12.54 -13.84
N ASP A 66 -5.79 -11.42 -13.76
CA ASP A 66 -7.10 -11.17 -14.36
C ASP A 66 -8.07 -12.35 -14.14
N TYR A 67 -8.26 -12.74 -12.88
CA TYR A 67 -9.09 -13.88 -12.55
C TYR A 67 -10.55 -13.67 -12.93
N PRO A 68 -11.17 -14.56 -13.70
CA PRO A 68 -12.61 -14.55 -13.89
C PRO A 68 -13.29 -14.89 -12.54
N VAL A 69 -14.30 -14.12 -12.17
CA VAL A 69 -15.13 -14.42 -11.01
C VAL A 69 -16.24 -15.37 -11.42
N GLU A 70 -16.49 -16.40 -10.64
CA GLU A 70 -17.61 -17.30 -10.85
C GLU A 70 -18.93 -16.54 -10.80
N GLU A 71 -19.92 -17.03 -11.56
CA GLU A 71 -21.22 -16.42 -11.65
C GLU A 71 -21.89 -16.29 -10.28
N GLN A 72 -22.35 -15.11 -9.96
CA GLN A 72 -23.02 -14.81 -8.68
C GLN A 72 -24.53 -14.93 -8.85
N GLU A 73 -25.24 -15.40 -7.80
CA GLU A 73 -26.69 -15.60 -7.81
C GLU A 73 -27.47 -14.31 -8.08
N ARG A 74 -26.93 -13.16 -7.71
CA ARG A 74 -27.58 -11.86 -7.84
C ARG A 74 -26.67 -10.85 -8.52
N GLY A 75 -27.26 -10.00 -9.34
CA GLY A 75 -26.56 -8.93 -10.04
C GLY A 75 -25.92 -9.36 -11.35
N ASN A 76 -25.02 -8.55 -11.86
CA ASN A 76 -24.24 -8.90 -13.06
C ASN A 76 -23.12 -9.86 -12.67
N SER A 77 -23.17 -11.04 -13.17
CA SER A 77 -22.33 -12.15 -12.77
C SER A 77 -20.96 -12.19 -13.41
N PHE A 78 -20.74 -11.47 -14.50
CA PHE A 78 -19.42 -11.46 -15.13
C PHE A 78 -18.57 -10.30 -14.62
N MET A 79 -17.63 -10.63 -13.74
CA MET A 79 -16.64 -9.68 -13.22
C MET A 79 -15.23 -10.25 -13.38
N ARG A 80 -14.27 -9.36 -13.54
CA ARG A 80 -12.84 -9.68 -13.47
C ARG A 80 -12.29 -9.25 -12.12
N MET A 81 -11.40 -10.06 -11.57
CA MET A 81 -10.72 -9.77 -10.33
C MET A 81 -9.25 -9.51 -10.61
N ALA A 82 -8.89 -8.24 -10.72
CA ALA A 82 -7.51 -7.83 -10.90
C ALA A 82 -6.65 -8.25 -9.71
N ARG A 83 -5.56 -8.94 -9.97
CA ARG A 83 -4.51 -9.29 -9.00
C ARG A 83 -3.17 -9.26 -9.70
N ALA A 84 -2.27 -8.45 -9.19
CA ALA A 84 -0.98 -8.26 -9.82
C ALA A 84 -0.15 -9.53 -9.89
N LYS A 85 0.55 -9.66 -11.03
CA LYS A 85 1.53 -10.69 -11.32
C LYS A 85 2.86 -10.01 -11.66
N VAL A 86 3.48 -9.39 -10.67
CA VAL A 86 4.73 -8.62 -10.77
C VAL A 86 5.32 -8.46 -9.37
N MET A 87 6.61 -8.23 -9.25
CA MET A 87 7.26 -7.93 -7.98
C MET A 87 6.60 -6.71 -7.31
N GLY A 88 6.35 -6.81 -6.00
CA GLY A 88 5.54 -5.85 -5.24
C GLY A 88 4.05 -6.17 -5.22
N GLY A 89 3.59 -7.09 -6.07
CA GLY A 89 2.19 -7.52 -6.14
C GLY A 89 1.23 -6.36 -6.32
N CYS A 90 0.08 -6.40 -5.65
CA CYS A 90 -0.95 -5.36 -5.82
C CYS A 90 -0.49 -3.95 -5.39
N SER A 91 0.59 -3.80 -4.61
CA SER A 91 1.16 -2.47 -4.35
C SER A 91 1.85 -1.86 -5.59
N SER A 92 2.26 -2.70 -6.54
CA SER A 92 2.81 -2.29 -7.85
C SER A 92 1.76 -2.08 -8.94
N HIS A 93 0.47 -2.30 -8.63
CA HIS A 93 -0.62 -2.39 -9.61
C HIS A 93 -1.83 -1.51 -9.26
N ASN A 94 -1.99 -1.11 -7.99
CA ASN A 94 -3.11 -0.31 -7.50
C ASN A 94 -2.95 1.19 -7.81
N SER A 95 -3.96 1.99 -7.44
CA SER A 95 -3.95 3.46 -7.55
C SER A 95 -3.22 4.17 -6.42
N CYS A 96 -2.52 3.45 -5.56
CA CYS A 96 -1.68 3.96 -4.47
C CYS A 96 -2.39 4.80 -3.40
N ILE A 97 -3.70 4.76 -3.26
CA ILE A 97 -4.38 5.47 -2.17
C ILE A 97 -3.98 4.85 -0.83
N ALA A 98 -3.45 5.66 0.07
CA ALA A 98 -2.91 5.21 1.35
C ALA A 98 -3.86 5.57 2.50
N PHE A 99 -4.56 4.59 3.03
CA PHE A 99 -5.46 4.75 4.17
C PHE A 99 -4.84 4.23 5.46
N TRP A 100 -5.00 5.00 6.54
CA TRP A 100 -4.94 4.46 7.89
C TRP A 100 -6.32 3.91 8.26
N ALA A 101 -6.35 2.68 8.76
CA ALA A 101 -7.61 2.10 9.24
C ALA A 101 -8.15 2.90 10.44
N PRO A 102 -9.47 3.08 10.56
CA PRO A 102 -10.08 3.67 11.75
C PRO A 102 -9.69 2.91 13.02
N ALA A 103 -9.53 3.64 14.14
CA ALA A 103 -9.17 3.05 15.41
C ALA A 103 -10.14 1.95 15.85
N GLU A 104 -11.43 2.20 15.66
CA GLU A 104 -12.49 1.28 16.03
C GLU A 104 -12.42 -0.05 15.27
N ASP A 105 -12.07 -0.01 13.98
CA ASP A 105 -11.92 -1.23 13.17
C ASP A 105 -10.75 -2.08 13.66
N LEU A 106 -9.63 -1.43 14.00
CA LEU A 106 -8.46 -2.12 14.57
C LEU A 106 -8.77 -2.70 15.97
N ASP A 107 -9.45 -1.93 16.82
CA ASP A 107 -9.84 -2.39 18.15
C ASP A 107 -10.87 -3.53 18.08
N ASP A 108 -11.73 -3.55 17.07
CA ASP A 108 -12.67 -4.64 16.82
C ASP A 108 -11.94 -5.95 16.46
N TRP A 109 -10.79 -5.90 15.82
CA TRP A 109 -10.00 -7.12 15.57
C TRP A 109 -9.65 -7.82 16.88
N GLU A 110 -9.18 -7.10 17.88
CA GLU A 110 -8.88 -7.68 19.18
C GLU A 110 -10.15 -8.02 19.97
N ARG A 111 -11.05 -7.05 20.10
CA ARG A 111 -12.23 -7.15 20.98
C ARG A 111 -13.27 -8.16 20.49
N ARG A 112 -13.59 -8.15 19.18
CA ARG A 112 -14.67 -8.97 18.60
C ARG A 112 -14.19 -10.26 17.97
N PHE A 113 -12.99 -10.26 17.41
CA PHE A 113 -12.46 -11.40 16.68
C PHE A 113 -11.32 -12.12 17.40
N GLY A 114 -10.93 -11.65 18.60
CA GLY A 114 -9.93 -12.31 19.44
C GLY A 114 -8.49 -12.23 18.92
N ALA A 115 -8.19 -11.32 17.98
CA ALA A 115 -6.85 -11.10 17.45
C ALA A 115 -5.99 -10.31 18.45
N THR A 116 -5.60 -10.92 19.55
CA THR A 116 -4.87 -10.29 20.66
C THR A 116 -3.61 -9.58 20.17
N GLY A 117 -3.47 -8.31 20.56
CA GLY A 117 -2.36 -7.43 20.15
C GLY A 117 -2.55 -6.74 18.80
N TRP A 118 -3.64 -7.03 18.07
CA TRP A 118 -4.02 -6.33 16.85
C TRP A 118 -5.12 -5.30 17.13
N ASN A 119 -4.74 -4.19 17.74
CA ASN A 119 -5.60 -3.08 18.15
C ASN A 119 -5.09 -1.75 17.58
N ALA A 120 -5.80 -0.66 17.83
CA ALA A 120 -5.46 0.67 17.31
C ALA A 120 -4.07 1.15 17.75
N GLU A 121 -3.67 0.91 19.01
CA GLU A 121 -2.36 1.30 19.52
C GLU A 121 -1.23 0.62 18.74
N THR A 122 -1.33 -0.69 18.56
CA THR A 122 -0.36 -1.47 17.77
C THR A 122 -0.38 -1.06 16.31
N GLY A 123 -1.57 -0.93 15.72
CA GLY A 123 -1.74 -0.58 14.30
C GLY A 123 -1.14 0.78 13.98
N PHE A 124 -1.45 1.81 14.76
CA PHE A 124 -0.93 3.16 14.53
C PHE A 124 0.57 3.26 14.77
N ARG A 125 1.11 2.54 15.74
CA ARG A 125 2.56 2.43 15.93
C ARG A 125 3.24 1.81 14.72
N LEU A 126 2.65 0.75 14.14
CA LEU A 126 3.18 0.09 12.94
C LEU A 126 3.06 0.98 11.70
N PHE A 127 1.93 1.66 11.50
CA PHE A 127 1.78 2.63 10.40
C PHE A 127 2.83 3.73 10.47
N ARG A 128 3.06 4.29 11.67
CA ARG A 128 4.11 5.29 11.88
C ARG A 128 5.51 4.76 11.54
N GLN A 129 5.81 3.51 11.88
CA GLN A 129 7.11 2.89 11.57
C GLN A 129 7.27 2.54 10.09
N LEU A 130 6.16 2.34 9.39
CA LEU A 130 6.10 1.97 7.99
C LEU A 130 6.38 3.16 7.07
N GLU A 131 5.94 4.37 7.45
CA GLU A 131 5.85 5.50 6.55
C GLU A 131 6.95 6.54 6.71
N THR A 132 7.28 7.17 5.59
CA THR A 132 7.84 8.53 5.52
C THR A 132 6.74 9.42 4.95
N ASN A 133 6.07 10.16 5.81
CA ASN A 133 4.90 10.95 5.45
C ASN A 133 5.27 12.41 5.31
N GLU A 134 4.82 13.05 4.25
CA GLU A 134 5.05 14.47 3.97
C GLU A 134 4.48 15.40 5.06
N ASP A 135 3.44 14.95 5.78
CA ASP A 135 2.85 15.69 6.89
C ASP A 135 3.61 15.50 8.23
N ALA A 136 4.61 14.65 8.29
CA ALA A 136 5.36 14.41 9.51
C ALA A 136 6.03 15.72 10.00
N GLY A 137 5.81 16.06 11.28
CA GLY A 137 6.31 17.30 11.88
C GLY A 137 5.50 18.56 11.56
N ALA A 138 4.50 18.50 10.69
CA ALA A 138 3.55 19.59 10.47
C ALA A 138 2.51 19.64 11.62
N GLU A 139 1.88 20.79 11.80
CA GLU A 139 0.78 20.93 12.76
C GLU A 139 -0.35 19.94 12.45
N GLY A 140 -0.72 19.12 13.42
CA GLY A 140 -1.69 18.03 13.28
C GLY A 140 -1.18 16.78 12.55
N GLY A 141 0.11 16.72 12.23
CA GLY A 141 0.80 15.56 11.65
C GLY A 141 1.77 14.85 12.61
N GLU A 142 1.71 15.16 13.90
CA GLU A 142 2.66 14.67 14.91
C GLU A 142 2.58 13.14 15.11
N HIS A 143 1.51 12.53 14.66
CA HIS A 143 1.32 11.07 14.71
C HIS A 143 1.97 10.34 13.53
N HIS A 144 2.34 11.05 12.47
CA HIS A 144 2.98 10.47 11.30
C HIS A 144 4.46 10.12 11.51
N GLY A 145 4.93 9.14 10.72
CA GLY A 145 6.34 8.75 10.66
C GLY A 145 7.10 9.54 9.59
N ASP A 146 8.41 9.70 9.79
CA ASP A 146 9.32 10.47 8.94
C ASP A 146 10.50 9.67 8.38
N SER A 147 10.57 8.38 8.71
CA SER A 147 11.77 7.55 8.44
C SER A 147 11.46 6.10 8.03
N GLY A 148 10.19 5.80 7.79
CA GLY A 148 9.80 4.48 7.29
C GLY A 148 10.05 4.34 5.78
N PRO A 149 10.06 3.09 5.27
CA PRO A 149 10.41 2.81 3.87
C PRO A 149 9.35 3.25 2.85
N VAL A 150 8.09 3.39 3.25
CA VAL A 150 6.98 3.73 2.36
C VAL A 150 6.73 5.22 2.36
N HIS A 151 6.98 5.88 1.23
CA HIS A 151 6.72 7.30 1.10
C HIS A 151 5.24 7.58 0.86
N LEU A 152 4.67 8.50 1.63
CA LEU A 152 3.31 9.02 1.50
C LEU A 152 3.35 10.52 1.19
N MET A 153 2.65 10.91 0.12
CA MET A 153 2.51 12.29 -0.31
C MET A 153 1.03 12.69 -0.37
N ASN A 154 0.76 13.95 -0.12
CA ASN A 154 -0.57 14.51 -0.34
C ASN A 154 -0.84 14.67 -1.85
N VAL A 155 -2.04 14.37 -2.29
CA VAL A 155 -2.48 14.76 -3.63
C VAL A 155 -2.63 16.28 -3.65
N PRO A 156 -1.95 16.97 -4.58
CA PRO A 156 -2.06 18.41 -4.67
C PRO A 156 -3.52 18.87 -4.89
N ALA A 157 -3.98 19.85 -4.13
CA ALA A 157 -5.31 20.47 -4.29
C ALA A 157 -5.33 21.43 -5.50
N SER A 158 -4.88 20.95 -6.67
CA SER A 158 -4.73 21.77 -7.89
C SER A 158 -5.81 21.51 -8.94
N ASP A 159 -6.57 20.43 -8.79
CA ASP A 159 -7.70 20.14 -9.69
C ASP A 159 -8.93 20.99 -9.32
N PRO A 160 -9.38 21.90 -10.21
CA PRO A 160 -10.52 22.75 -9.92
C PRO A 160 -11.82 21.97 -9.64
N CYS A 161 -12.02 20.83 -10.29
CA CYS A 161 -13.20 19.99 -10.05
C CYS A 161 -13.17 19.38 -8.65
N GLY A 162 -12.02 18.84 -8.24
CA GLY A 162 -11.84 18.30 -6.89
C GLY A 162 -12.04 19.38 -5.81
N VAL A 163 -11.50 20.58 -6.02
CA VAL A 163 -11.71 21.71 -5.11
C VAL A 163 -13.20 22.07 -5.03
N ALA A 164 -13.89 22.18 -6.17
CA ALA A 164 -15.32 22.50 -6.20
C ALA A 164 -16.18 21.44 -5.50
N VAL A 165 -15.80 20.14 -5.58
CA VAL A 165 -16.47 19.08 -4.83
C VAL A 165 -16.29 19.26 -3.33
N LEU A 166 -15.08 19.60 -2.86
CA LEU A 166 -14.84 19.86 -1.43
C LEU A 166 -15.63 21.08 -0.94
N ASP A 167 -15.70 22.16 -1.76
CA ASP A 167 -16.50 23.34 -1.45
C ASP A 167 -18.00 23.00 -1.34
N ALA A 168 -18.51 22.16 -2.25
CA ALA A 168 -19.90 21.71 -2.22
C ALA A 168 -20.18 20.81 -0.99
N CYS A 169 -19.25 19.95 -0.60
CA CYS A 169 -19.34 19.15 0.62
C CYS A 169 -19.47 20.06 1.86
N GLU A 170 -18.61 21.08 1.95
CA GLU A 170 -18.63 22.03 3.07
C GLU A 170 -19.94 22.82 3.14
N GLN A 171 -20.43 23.30 1.98
CA GLN A 171 -21.75 23.95 1.87
C GLN A 171 -22.90 23.02 2.29
N ALA A 172 -22.77 21.72 2.07
CA ALA A 172 -23.74 20.70 2.50
C ALA A 172 -23.56 20.27 3.97
N GLY A 173 -22.66 20.89 4.72
CA GLY A 173 -22.41 20.60 6.13
C GLY A 173 -21.45 19.42 6.37
N ILE A 174 -20.76 18.94 5.34
CA ILE A 174 -19.70 17.92 5.48
C ILE A 174 -18.36 18.66 5.66
N PRO A 175 -17.72 18.56 6.84
CA PRO A 175 -16.52 19.35 7.11
C PRO A 175 -15.32 18.89 6.28
N ARG A 176 -14.43 19.82 5.95
CA ARG A 176 -13.09 19.49 5.46
C ARG A 176 -12.27 18.91 6.61
N VAL A 177 -11.61 17.83 6.35
CA VAL A 177 -10.78 17.12 7.33
C VAL A 177 -9.40 16.85 6.76
N ARG A 178 -8.42 16.62 7.62
CA ARG A 178 -7.14 16.09 7.20
C ARG A 178 -7.27 14.58 6.99
N PHE A 179 -6.78 14.11 5.85
CA PHE A 179 -6.71 12.68 5.57
C PHE A 179 -5.67 12.01 6.49
N ASN A 180 -5.90 10.79 6.91
CA ASN A 180 -5.03 10.06 7.84
C ASN A 180 -4.70 10.84 9.14
N SER A 181 -5.68 11.51 9.73
CA SER A 181 -5.47 12.40 10.88
C SER A 181 -5.15 11.69 12.19
N GLY A 182 -5.00 10.37 12.22
CA GLY A 182 -4.83 9.58 13.44
C GLY A 182 -6.08 9.54 14.33
N LYS A 183 -7.20 10.03 13.82
CA LYS A 183 -8.52 10.03 14.50
C LYS A 183 -9.51 9.29 13.62
N THR A 184 -10.54 8.74 14.23
CA THR A 184 -11.69 8.24 13.49
C THR A 184 -12.37 9.39 12.76
N VAL A 185 -12.34 9.34 11.43
CA VAL A 185 -13.04 10.29 10.59
C VAL A 185 -14.12 9.53 9.84
N THR A 186 -15.33 9.53 10.43
CA THR A 186 -16.50 8.89 9.82
C THR A 186 -17.32 9.85 8.96
N ASN A 187 -17.03 11.16 9.03
CA ASN A 187 -17.83 12.18 8.37
C ASN A 187 -16.96 13.37 7.99
N GLY A 188 -16.41 13.36 6.80
CA GLY A 188 -15.57 14.46 6.32
C GLY A 188 -15.16 14.29 4.85
N ALA A 189 -14.67 15.35 4.27
CA ALA A 189 -14.18 15.38 2.90
C ALA A 189 -12.74 15.91 2.86
N SER A 190 -11.87 15.26 2.08
CA SER A 190 -10.51 15.72 1.85
C SER A 190 -9.94 15.15 0.54
N PHE A 191 -8.82 15.69 0.11
CA PHE A 191 -7.93 14.97 -0.79
C PHE A 191 -7.23 13.85 0.00
N PHE A 192 -6.90 12.76 -0.66
CA PHE A 192 -6.24 11.62 -0.05
C PHE A 192 -4.70 11.69 -0.15
N GLN A 193 -4.03 10.87 0.60
CA GLN A 193 -2.60 10.60 0.46
C GLN A 193 -2.35 9.42 -0.46
N ILE A 194 -1.20 9.41 -1.12
CA ILE A 194 -0.78 8.35 -2.04
C ILE A 194 0.62 7.84 -1.71
N ASN A 195 0.84 6.56 -1.95
CA ASN A 195 2.15 5.92 -1.86
C ASN A 195 2.99 6.30 -3.10
N ARG A 196 3.77 7.37 -3.01
CA ARG A 196 4.55 7.90 -4.12
C ARG A 196 5.86 8.51 -3.65
N GLN A 197 6.93 8.28 -4.39
CA GLN A 197 8.22 8.94 -4.25
C GLN A 197 8.17 10.37 -4.79
N ALA A 198 9.11 11.21 -4.37
CA ALA A 198 9.21 12.60 -4.83
C ALA A 198 9.43 12.72 -6.36
N ASP A 199 10.10 11.75 -6.97
CA ASP A 199 10.36 11.69 -8.41
C ASP A 199 9.16 11.23 -9.25
N GLY A 200 8.04 10.89 -8.62
CA GLY A 200 6.83 10.40 -9.27
C GLY A 200 6.69 8.89 -9.30
N THR A 201 7.72 8.16 -8.92
CA THR A 201 7.70 6.70 -8.84
C THR A 201 6.74 6.23 -7.75
N ARG A 202 6.02 5.17 -8.01
CA ARG A 202 5.17 4.48 -7.05
C ARG A 202 6.01 3.99 -5.85
N ALA A 203 5.58 4.23 -4.63
CA ALA A 203 6.17 3.63 -3.43
C ALA A 203 5.53 2.28 -3.14
N SER A 204 5.65 1.34 -4.10
CA SER A 204 5.24 -0.05 -3.92
C SER A 204 6.09 -0.75 -2.86
N SER A 205 5.65 -1.92 -2.40
CA SER A 205 6.47 -2.73 -1.49
C SER A 205 7.77 -3.21 -2.15
N SER A 206 7.81 -3.39 -3.47
CA SER A 206 9.05 -3.67 -4.18
C SER A 206 10.01 -2.48 -4.11
N VAL A 207 9.56 -1.28 -4.51
CA VAL A 207 10.37 -0.06 -4.46
C VAL A 207 10.82 0.25 -3.03
N SER A 208 9.92 0.09 -2.07
CA SER A 208 10.16 0.47 -0.67
C SER A 208 11.05 -0.51 0.10
N TYR A 209 11.04 -1.79 -0.26
CA TYR A 209 11.73 -2.83 0.52
C TYR A 209 12.75 -3.64 -0.28
N ILE A 210 12.52 -3.88 -1.58
CA ILE A 210 13.34 -4.79 -2.35
C ILE A 210 14.40 -4.06 -3.18
N HIS A 211 14.07 -2.91 -3.80
CA HIS A 211 15.02 -2.21 -4.67
C HIS A 211 16.34 -1.84 -3.99
N SER A 212 16.34 -1.61 -2.67
CA SER A 212 17.55 -1.26 -1.91
C SER A 212 18.40 -2.45 -1.47
N ILE A 213 17.90 -3.68 -1.59
CA ILE A 213 18.56 -4.90 -1.09
C ILE A 213 18.76 -5.97 -2.17
N ARG A 214 18.53 -5.61 -3.43
CA ARG A 214 18.79 -6.47 -4.59
C ARG A 214 20.28 -6.50 -4.87
N ASP A 215 20.99 -7.50 -4.47
CA ASP A 215 22.34 -7.80 -4.96
C ASP A 215 22.60 -9.30 -4.88
#